data_bb2b5f60a03766547b2da95577a34417
#
_entry.id   bb2b5f60a03766547b2da95577a34417
#
_cell.length_a   1.000
_cell.length_b   1.000
_cell.length_c   1.000
_cell.angle_alpha   90.00
_cell.angle_beta   90.00
_cell.angle_gamma   90.00
#
_symmetry.space_group_name_H-M   'P 1'
#
loop_
_entity.id
_entity.type
_entity.pdbx_description
1 polymer ?
#
loop_
_entity_poly.entity_id
_entity_poly.type
_entity_poly.pdbx_seq_one_letter_code
_entity_poly.pdbx_strand_id
1 'polypeptide(L)'
;YASIYDNIQEYQAMKRELNKGIEGTPTWQITSTPPKYQNYVLVIGESVRKDYMHLYGFSESNTPFLDKAHGTIIDGYTATAPNTTTSLLRSFVQMNGEKDFVYINNIITLAKTAGFETFWFSNQGISGGWDTPIAKLAFLCDHKEFTKKGDYASMNYPDSILLPLLSKSLSQKSTSPRLFIIHTMGSHVNFEARLEHSIHYNYYNRKISAYIQTIEQTDTLLKGIYDALQRQGDSFSMLYFSDHGLMTQDRGSIFASLTHGDTNPNKACYRVPFVLLSSDDTEHKVLKADKSAFHFLDGFAHWRGIQEASLRPDYSFLSPENDTLKVFNQFENVPFEGLEEDEVMTNN
;
A
#
# COMPACT_ATOMS: atom_id res chain seq x y z
N TYR A 1 -12.94 25.40 -11.84
CA TYR A 1 -14.08 25.14 -10.90
C TYR A 1 -14.92 23.93 -11.33
N ALA A 2 -15.18 23.70 -12.63
CA ALA A 2 -15.95 22.55 -13.13
C ALA A 2 -15.25 21.23 -12.77
N SER A 3 -13.96 21.08 -12.96
CA SER A 3 -13.21 19.84 -12.71
C SER A 3 -13.21 19.39 -11.25
N ILE A 4 -13.20 20.30 -10.29
CA ILE A 4 -13.28 19.97 -8.85
C ILE A 4 -14.69 19.47 -8.49
N TYR A 5 -15.71 20.08 -9.06
CA TYR A 5 -17.09 19.68 -8.85
C TYR A 5 -17.37 18.29 -9.45
N ASP A 6 -16.84 18.02 -10.65
CA ASP A 6 -16.97 16.74 -11.33
C ASP A 6 -16.27 15.61 -10.53
N ASN A 7 -15.06 15.87 -10.01
CA ASN A 7 -14.34 14.93 -9.16
C ASN A 7 -15.08 14.60 -7.85
N ILE A 8 -15.75 15.60 -7.23
CA ILE A 8 -16.58 15.38 -6.04
C ILE A 8 -17.78 14.51 -6.36
N GLN A 9 -18.42 14.73 -7.50
CA GLN A 9 -19.58 13.97 -7.95
C GLN A 9 -19.20 12.51 -8.24
N GLU A 10 -18.10 12.28 -8.95
CA GLU A 10 -17.57 10.93 -9.24
C GLU A 10 -17.22 10.19 -7.95
N TYR A 11 -16.53 10.85 -7.02
CA TYR A 11 -16.22 10.27 -5.71
C TYR A 11 -17.46 9.87 -4.93
N GLN A 12 -18.49 10.72 -4.90
CA GLN A 12 -19.75 10.41 -4.22
C GLN A 12 -20.52 9.28 -4.92
N ALA A 13 -20.46 9.18 -6.24
CA ALA A 13 -21.02 8.09 -7.00
C ALA A 13 -20.33 6.77 -6.66
N MET A 14 -19.00 6.75 -6.71
CA MET A 14 -18.17 5.60 -6.33
C MET A 14 -18.48 5.13 -4.90
N LYS A 15 -18.61 6.06 -3.94
CA LYS A 15 -18.98 5.74 -2.55
C LYS A 15 -20.35 5.10 -2.43
N ARG A 16 -21.35 5.56 -3.21
CA ARG A 16 -22.69 4.97 -3.23
C ARG A 16 -22.68 3.57 -3.83
N GLU A 17 -21.97 3.37 -4.92
CA GLU A 17 -21.83 2.07 -5.59
C GLU A 17 -21.08 1.06 -4.72
N LEU A 18 -19.99 1.48 -4.08
CA LEU A 18 -19.26 0.65 -3.12
C LEU A 18 -20.19 0.20 -1.97
N ASN A 19 -20.98 1.10 -1.39
CA ASN A 19 -21.90 0.75 -0.30
C ASN A 19 -22.91 -0.32 -0.70
N LYS A 20 -23.41 -0.26 -1.92
CA LYS A 20 -24.34 -1.28 -2.45
C LYS A 20 -23.60 -2.55 -2.84
N GLY A 21 -22.42 -2.42 -3.44
CA GLY A 21 -21.67 -3.53 -3.99
C GLY A 21 -21.09 -4.48 -2.95
N ILE A 22 -20.73 -3.99 -1.75
CA ILE A 22 -20.16 -4.84 -0.69
C ILE A 22 -21.19 -5.61 0.13
N GLU A 23 -22.50 -5.37 -0.05
CA GLU A 23 -23.58 -6.09 0.64
C GLU A 23 -23.93 -7.42 -0.05
N GLY A 24 -23.32 -7.71 -1.21
CA GLY A 24 -23.56 -8.93 -1.97
C GLY A 24 -22.83 -10.16 -1.45
N THR A 25 -23.01 -11.27 -2.16
CA THR A 25 -22.24 -12.51 -1.96
C THR A 25 -21.06 -12.54 -2.94
N PRO A 26 -19.82 -12.80 -2.48
CA PRO A 26 -18.68 -12.96 -3.38
C PRO A 26 -18.92 -14.07 -4.40
N THR A 27 -18.48 -13.87 -5.63
CA THR A 27 -18.64 -14.84 -6.71
C THR A 27 -17.38 -15.65 -6.99
N TRP A 28 -16.41 -15.65 -6.07
CA TRP A 28 -15.16 -16.37 -6.18
C TRP A 28 -15.35 -17.89 -6.36
N GLN A 29 -14.66 -18.44 -7.35
CA GLN A 29 -14.64 -19.88 -7.62
C GLN A 29 -13.23 -20.40 -7.32
N ILE A 30 -12.99 -20.71 -6.04
CA ILE A 30 -11.72 -21.18 -5.54
C ILE A 30 -11.56 -22.66 -5.88
N THR A 31 -10.47 -23.02 -6.57
CA THR A 31 -10.16 -24.39 -6.96
C THR A 31 -9.08 -25.03 -6.10
N SER A 32 -8.18 -24.25 -5.52
CA SER A 32 -7.12 -24.71 -4.63
C SER A 32 -6.63 -23.58 -3.74
N THR A 33 -6.22 -23.93 -2.52
CA THR A 33 -5.64 -22.98 -1.54
C THR A 33 -4.56 -23.67 -0.70
N PRO A 34 -3.41 -24.04 -1.28
CA PRO A 34 -2.31 -24.56 -0.49
C PRO A 34 -1.47 -23.39 0.08
N PRO A 35 -1.83 -22.79 1.23
CA PRO A 35 -1.04 -21.70 1.79
C PRO A 35 0.33 -22.23 2.24
N LYS A 36 1.39 -21.57 1.79
CA LYS A 36 2.77 -21.93 2.17
C LYS A 36 3.08 -21.51 3.61
N TYR A 37 2.49 -20.41 4.07
CA TYR A 37 2.76 -19.82 5.37
C TYR A 37 1.52 -19.79 6.26
N GLN A 38 1.75 -19.80 7.57
CA GLN A 38 0.67 -19.67 8.56
C GLN A 38 0.18 -18.21 8.65
N ASN A 39 1.11 -17.24 8.59
CA ASN A 39 0.81 -15.83 8.71
C ASN A 39 1.23 -15.07 7.47
N TYR A 40 0.31 -14.31 6.92
CA TYR A 40 0.57 -13.36 5.85
C TYR A 40 0.28 -11.96 6.37
N VAL A 41 1.21 -11.04 6.14
CA VAL A 41 1.07 -9.64 6.55
C VAL A 41 1.18 -8.75 5.33
N LEU A 42 0.12 -8.01 5.03
CA LEU A 42 0.10 -6.98 4.00
C LEU A 42 0.21 -5.63 4.67
N VAL A 43 1.35 -4.96 4.52
CA VAL A 43 1.56 -3.60 5.03
C VAL A 43 1.33 -2.61 3.90
N ILE A 44 0.28 -1.80 4.05
CA ILE A 44 -0.07 -0.73 3.11
C ILE A 44 0.59 0.55 3.62
N GLY A 45 1.64 0.98 2.92
CA GLY A 45 2.29 2.28 3.12
C GLY A 45 1.48 3.40 2.47
N GLU A 46 1.79 4.62 2.84
CA GLU A 46 1.09 5.82 2.42
C GLU A 46 2.07 6.85 1.88
N SER A 47 1.85 7.31 0.64
CA SER A 47 2.54 8.46 0.01
C SER A 47 4.07 8.29 -0.14
N VAL A 48 4.61 7.07 -0.23
CA VAL A 48 6.07 6.86 -0.34
C VAL A 48 6.52 6.77 -1.78
N ARG A 49 7.38 7.71 -2.19
CA ARG A 49 8.17 7.63 -3.43
C ARG A 49 9.38 6.70 -3.20
N LYS A 50 9.56 5.69 -4.06
CA LYS A 50 10.70 4.78 -3.93
C LYS A 50 12.05 5.48 -4.07
N ASP A 51 12.13 6.53 -4.89
CA ASP A 51 13.37 7.28 -5.17
C ASP A 51 13.85 8.16 -3.98
N TYR A 52 13.08 8.29 -2.90
CA TYR A 52 13.50 8.83 -1.61
C TYR A 52 13.86 7.74 -0.58
N MET A 53 13.98 6.48 -0.99
CA MET A 53 14.41 5.38 -0.12
C MET A 53 15.85 4.95 -0.45
N HIS A 54 16.71 4.83 0.57
CA HIS A 54 18.07 4.33 0.39
C HIS A 54 18.12 2.94 -0.26
N LEU A 55 17.13 2.11 0.03
CA LEU A 55 16.91 0.80 -0.60
C LEU A 55 16.91 0.85 -2.13
N TYR A 56 16.49 1.95 -2.74
CA TYR A 56 16.43 2.17 -4.19
C TYR A 56 17.47 3.19 -4.69
N GLY A 57 18.47 3.51 -3.86
CA GLY A 57 19.63 4.34 -4.25
C GLY A 57 19.55 5.81 -3.83
N PHE A 58 18.63 6.19 -2.94
CA PHE A 58 18.64 7.53 -2.34
C PHE A 58 19.89 7.77 -1.49
N SER A 59 20.37 9.00 -1.41
CA SER A 59 21.62 9.34 -0.73
C SER A 59 21.57 9.22 0.81
N GLU A 60 20.38 9.45 1.40
CA GLU A 60 20.22 9.39 2.85
C GLU A 60 19.86 7.98 3.31
N SER A 61 20.54 7.49 4.36
CA SER A 61 20.42 6.11 4.87
C SER A 61 19.16 5.93 5.74
N ASN A 62 17.99 6.01 5.12
CA ASN A 62 16.68 6.02 5.79
C ASN A 62 15.91 4.68 5.73
N THR A 63 16.55 3.62 5.23
CA THR A 63 15.97 2.26 5.19
C THR A 63 16.91 1.19 5.73
N PRO A 64 17.53 1.39 6.92
CA PRO A 64 18.59 0.51 7.41
C PRO A 64 18.17 -0.94 7.66
N PHE A 65 16.89 -1.20 7.92
CA PHE A 65 16.35 -2.56 8.03
C PHE A 65 16.19 -3.18 6.65
N LEU A 66 15.47 -2.52 5.75
CA LEU A 66 15.18 -3.05 4.41
C LEU A 66 16.46 -3.22 3.56
N ASP A 67 17.47 -2.38 3.75
CA ASP A 67 18.77 -2.49 3.06
C ASP A 67 19.47 -3.83 3.32
N LYS A 68 19.12 -4.51 4.43
CA LYS A 68 19.78 -5.75 4.89
C LYS A 68 18.85 -6.93 4.99
N ALA A 69 17.53 -6.71 4.94
CA ALA A 69 16.54 -7.75 5.08
C ALA A 69 16.67 -8.78 3.95
N HIS A 70 16.59 -10.07 4.30
CA HIS A 70 16.47 -11.12 3.31
C HIS A 70 15.06 -11.14 2.75
N GLY A 71 14.95 -11.20 1.43
CA GLY A 71 13.69 -11.17 0.70
C GLY A 71 13.86 -10.60 -0.69
N THR A 72 12.78 -10.29 -1.36
CA THR A 72 12.79 -9.72 -2.71
C THR A 72 12.26 -8.30 -2.71
N ILE A 73 13.08 -7.38 -3.24
CA ILE A 73 12.74 -6.00 -3.52
C ILE A 73 12.42 -5.89 -5.00
N ILE A 74 11.24 -5.39 -5.34
CA ILE A 74 10.87 -5.15 -6.73
C ILE A 74 11.21 -3.71 -7.10
N ASP A 75 12.13 -3.54 -8.04
CA ASP A 75 12.50 -2.25 -8.61
C ASP A 75 11.80 -2.06 -9.96
N GLY A 76 10.59 -1.51 -9.93
CA GLY A 76 9.71 -1.34 -11.09
C GLY A 76 8.22 -1.40 -10.76
N TYR A 77 7.84 -1.49 -9.48
CA TYR A 77 6.43 -1.52 -9.10
C TYR A 77 5.77 -0.15 -9.27
N THR A 78 4.60 -0.15 -9.92
CA THR A 78 3.87 1.06 -10.32
C THR A 78 2.46 1.02 -9.77
N ALA A 79 2.09 2.00 -8.95
CA ALA A 79 0.74 2.18 -8.40
C ALA A 79 -0.29 2.46 -9.51
N THR A 80 -1.56 2.20 -9.26
CA THR A 80 -2.61 2.41 -10.28
C THR A 80 -3.07 3.85 -10.41
N ALA A 81 -2.98 4.66 -9.33
CA ALA A 81 -3.52 6.01 -9.28
C ALA A 81 -2.73 6.89 -8.28
N PRO A 82 -2.85 8.23 -8.33
CA PRO A 82 -2.02 9.14 -7.54
C PRO A 82 -2.61 9.51 -6.18
N ASN A 83 -3.63 8.79 -5.70
CA ASN A 83 -4.21 8.95 -4.35
C ASN A 83 -4.69 7.61 -3.78
N THR A 84 -4.79 7.53 -2.47
CA THR A 84 -5.08 6.33 -1.68
C THR A 84 -6.33 5.60 -2.15
N THR A 85 -7.49 6.27 -2.15
CA THR A 85 -8.77 5.63 -2.44
C THR A 85 -8.81 5.05 -3.84
N THR A 86 -8.42 5.83 -4.83
CA THR A 86 -8.47 5.42 -6.24
C THR A 86 -7.45 4.32 -6.54
N SER A 87 -6.25 4.41 -5.93
CA SER A 87 -5.20 3.42 -6.11
C SER A 87 -5.56 2.08 -5.46
N LEU A 88 -5.96 2.09 -4.20
CA LEU A 88 -6.27 0.85 -3.47
C LEU A 88 -7.52 0.15 -4.01
N LEU A 89 -8.56 0.87 -4.43
CA LEU A 89 -9.72 0.24 -5.05
C LEU A 89 -9.35 -0.47 -6.35
N ARG A 90 -8.55 0.16 -7.23
CA ARG A 90 -8.09 -0.46 -8.48
C ARG A 90 -7.13 -1.62 -8.29
N SER A 91 -6.42 -1.65 -7.17
CA SER A 91 -5.51 -2.74 -6.82
C SER A 91 -6.20 -3.92 -6.15
N PHE A 92 -7.19 -3.64 -5.28
CA PHE A 92 -7.76 -4.65 -4.37
C PHE A 92 -9.08 -5.24 -4.83
N VAL A 93 -9.79 -4.56 -5.74
CA VAL A 93 -11.13 -4.95 -6.18
C VAL A 93 -11.07 -5.49 -7.60
N GLN A 94 -11.83 -6.55 -7.87
CA GLN A 94 -11.96 -7.09 -9.22
C GLN A 94 -12.63 -6.06 -10.14
N MET A 95 -12.07 -5.90 -11.32
CA MET A 95 -12.58 -4.99 -12.34
C MET A 95 -12.96 -5.74 -13.62
N ASN A 96 -14.13 -5.43 -14.17
CA ASN A 96 -14.56 -5.85 -15.50
C ASN A 96 -14.29 -4.69 -16.49
N GLY A 97 -13.09 -4.68 -17.09
CA GLY A 97 -12.63 -3.54 -17.88
C GLY A 97 -12.06 -2.42 -17.03
N GLU A 98 -12.22 -1.15 -17.41
CA GLU A 98 -11.50 -0.01 -16.82
C GLU A 98 -12.27 0.75 -15.74
N LYS A 99 -13.60 0.64 -15.71
CA LYS A 99 -14.47 1.46 -14.85
C LYS A 99 -15.51 0.65 -14.07
N ASP A 100 -15.67 -0.63 -14.36
CA ASP A 100 -16.71 -1.47 -13.75
C ASP A 100 -16.12 -2.31 -12.61
N PHE A 101 -16.35 -1.88 -11.38
CA PHE A 101 -15.88 -2.53 -10.16
C PHE A 101 -16.88 -3.57 -9.66
N VAL A 102 -16.40 -4.78 -9.40
CA VAL A 102 -17.14 -5.81 -8.68
C VAL A 102 -16.75 -5.73 -7.20
N TYR A 103 -17.24 -4.73 -6.47
CA TYR A 103 -16.78 -4.35 -5.14
C TYR A 103 -16.77 -5.48 -4.11
N ILE A 104 -17.69 -6.42 -4.19
CA ILE A 104 -17.73 -7.57 -3.28
C ILE A 104 -16.58 -8.54 -3.55
N ASN A 105 -16.07 -8.58 -4.80
CA ASN A 105 -14.92 -9.37 -5.16
C ASN A 105 -13.64 -8.56 -4.93
N ASN A 106 -13.02 -8.76 -3.78
CA ASN A 106 -11.82 -8.04 -3.35
C ASN A 106 -10.87 -8.96 -2.58
N ILE A 107 -9.68 -8.46 -2.25
CA ILE A 107 -8.64 -9.24 -1.55
C ILE A 107 -9.14 -9.88 -0.24
N ILE A 108 -10.07 -9.23 0.47
CA ILE A 108 -10.56 -9.70 1.77
C ILE A 108 -11.54 -10.86 1.57
N THR A 109 -12.52 -10.66 0.69
CA THR A 109 -13.50 -11.72 0.40
C THR A 109 -12.86 -12.90 -0.31
N LEU A 110 -11.83 -12.67 -1.14
CA LEU A 110 -11.02 -13.73 -1.73
C LEU A 110 -10.31 -14.57 -0.65
N ALA A 111 -9.62 -13.90 0.28
CA ALA A 111 -8.92 -14.58 1.39
C ALA A 111 -9.92 -15.34 2.29
N LYS A 112 -11.05 -14.73 2.65
CA LYS A 112 -12.09 -15.37 3.48
C LYS A 112 -12.69 -16.59 2.81
N THR A 113 -13.03 -16.49 1.52
CA THR A 113 -13.56 -17.62 0.74
C THR A 113 -12.54 -18.76 0.68
N ALA A 114 -11.24 -18.44 0.67
CA ALA A 114 -10.15 -19.41 0.72
C ALA A 114 -9.84 -19.94 2.14
N GLY A 115 -10.61 -19.60 3.16
CA GLY A 115 -10.50 -20.11 4.53
C GLY A 115 -9.49 -19.37 5.42
N PHE A 116 -9.05 -18.18 5.06
CA PHE A 116 -8.18 -17.38 5.90
C PHE A 116 -8.98 -16.59 6.96
N GLU A 117 -8.45 -16.56 8.17
CA GLU A 117 -8.89 -15.61 9.19
C GLU A 117 -8.27 -14.22 8.89
N THR A 118 -9.09 -13.19 8.85
CA THR A 118 -8.69 -11.88 8.32
C THR A 118 -8.73 -10.77 9.39
N PHE A 119 -7.65 -9.97 9.41
CA PHE A 119 -7.44 -8.89 10.36
C PHE A 119 -7.13 -7.59 9.60
N TRP A 120 -7.71 -6.48 10.03
CA TRP A 120 -7.37 -5.15 9.51
C TRP A 120 -7.10 -4.19 10.66
N PHE A 121 -5.86 -3.71 10.76
CA PHE A 121 -5.44 -2.70 11.72
C PHE A 121 -5.04 -1.44 10.98
N SER A 122 -5.71 -0.32 11.29
CA SER A 122 -5.54 0.92 10.54
C SER A 122 -5.24 2.10 11.45
N ASN A 123 -4.25 2.89 11.07
CA ASN A 123 -3.98 4.21 11.61
C ASN A 123 -4.59 5.32 10.73
N GLN A 124 -5.37 4.96 9.70
CA GLN A 124 -6.19 5.86 8.89
C GLN A 124 -7.53 6.13 9.59
N GLY A 125 -8.28 7.15 9.12
CA GLY A 125 -9.60 7.47 9.65
C GLY A 125 -10.67 6.43 9.27
N ILE A 126 -11.70 6.31 10.12
CA ILE A 126 -12.85 5.44 9.89
C ILE A 126 -14.03 6.18 9.25
N SER A 127 -14.13 7.50 9.51
CA SER A 127 -15.26 8.33 9.09
C SER A 127 -14.77 9.68 8.59
N GLY A 128 -14.50 9.79 7.34
CA GLY A 128 -14.14 11.03 6.67
C GLY A 128 -14.72 11.06 5.27
N GLY A 129 -14.69 12.22 4.62
CA GLY A 129 -15.10 12.34 3.23
C GLY A 129 -14.29 11.42 2.33
N TRP A 130 -13.00 11.27 2.62
CA TRP A 130 -12.02 10.59 1.78
C TRP A 130 -11.60 9.19 2.25
N ASP A 131 -11.70 8.88 3.54
CA ASP A 131 -11.26 7.60 4.13
C ASP A 131 -12.29 6.47 3.98
N THR A 132 -13.55 6.81 3.84
CA THR A 132 -14.69 5.87 3.94
C THR A 132 -14.65 4.70 2.94
N PRO A 133 -14.23 4.84 1.67
CA PRO A 133 -14.23 3.71 0.74
C PRO A 133 -13.30 2.57 1.15
N ILE A 134 -12.08 2.88 1.60
CA ILE A 134 -11.11 1.86 2.03
C ILE A 134 -11.49 1.29 3.40
N ALA A 135 -11.96 2.13 4.32
CA ALA A 135 -12.49 1.67 5.61
C ALA A 135 -13.65 0.67 5.42
N LYS A 136 -14.47 0.83 4.40
CA LYS A 136 -15.55 -0.12 4.07
C LYS A 136 -15.05 -1.50 3.71
N LEU A 137 -13.94 -1.62 2.96
CA LEU A 137 -13.31 -2.92 2.71
C LEU A 137 -12.86 -3.57 4.02
N ALA A 138 -12.28 -2.78 4.93
CA ALA A 138 -11.85 -3.27 6.24
C ALA A 138 -13.00 -3.88 7.05
N PHE A 139 -14.23 -3.37 6.90
CA PHE A 139 -15.40 -3.92 7.59
C PHE A 139 -15.78 -5.34 7.15
N LEU A 140 -15.27 -5.83 6.02
CA LEU A 140 -15.43 -7.21 5.56
C LEU A 140 -14.50 -8.20 6.31
N CYS A 141 -13.45 -7.72 7.00
CA CYS A 141 -12.56 -8.55 7.80
C CYS A 141 -13.27 -9.11 9.04
N ASP A 142 -12.79 -10.27 9.52
CA ASP A 142 -13.29 -10.89 10.75
C ASP A 142 -12.95 -10.03 11.96
N HIS A 143 -11.73 -9.48 11.98
CA HIS A 143 -11.24 -8.61 13.04
C HIS A 143 -10.76 -7.28 12.45
N LYS A 144 -11.15 -6.17 13.06
CA LYS A 144 -10.75 -4.84 12.60
C LYS A 144 -10.62 -3.87 13.77
N GLU A 145 -9.53 -3.10 13.76
CA GLU A 145 -9.32 -2.02 14.70
C GLU A 145 -8.79 -0.78 13.98
N PHE A 146 -9.40 0.37 14.29
CA PHE A 146 -8.99 1.68 13.80
C PHE A 146 -8.51 2.50 15.00
N THR A 147 -7.32 3.06 14.91
CA THR A 147 -6.77 3.92 15.97
C THR A 147 -7.49 5.26 16.04
N LYS A 148 -8.07 5.71 14.91
CA LYS A 148 -8.81 6.96 14.77
C LYS A 148 -10.29 6.68 14.53
N LYS A 149 -11.14 7.25 15.39
CA LYS A 149 -12.60 7.14 15.27
C LYS A 149 -13.21 8.20 14.34
N GLY A 150 -12.49 9.29 14.06
CA GLY A 150 -12.84 10.35 13.11
C GLY A 150 -12.19 10.17 11.75
N ASP A 151 -11.99 11.29 11.03
CA ASP A 151 -11.23 11.34 9.80
C ASP A 151 -9.71 11.23 10.04
N TYR A 152 -8.92 11.22 8.97
CA TYR A 152 -7.46 11.12 9.03
C TYR A 152 -6.80 12.28 9.83
N ALA A 153 -7.45 13.42 9.95
CA ALA A 153 -6.95 14.60 10.65
C ALA A 153 -7.35 14.66 12.14
N SER A 154 -8.25 13.78 12.59
CA SER A 154 -8.88 13.88 13.92
C SER A 154 -7.91 13.70 15.09
N MET A 155 -6.87 12.85 14.96
CA MET A 155 -5.82 12.62 15.95
C MET A 155 -4.55 12.11 15.24
N ASN A 156 -3.38 12.56 15.67
CA ASN A 156 -2.10 12.08 15.17
C ASN A 156 -1.52 11.04 16.13
N TYR A 157 -1.61 9.78 15.77
CA TYR A 157 -0.88 8.69 16.40
C TYR A 157 0.26 8.24 15.49
N PRO A 158 1.43 7.88 16.04
CA PRO A 158 2.47 7.25 15.26
C PRO A 158 2.02 5.85 14.81
N ASP A 159 2.53 5.39 13.66
CA ASP A 159 2.16 4.07 13.14
C ASP A 159 2.66 2.91 14.03
N SER A 160 3.63 3.15 14.90
CA SER A 160 4.08 2.21 15.93
C SER A 160 2.96 1.69 16.85
N ILE A 161 1.85 2.44 16.97
CA ILE A 161 0.64 2.02 17.70
C ILE A 161 0.01 0.73 17.13
N LEU A 162 0.29 0.39 15.87
CA LEU A 162 -0.23 -0.81 15.21
C LEU A 162 0.49 -2.09 15.65
N LEU A 163 1.73 -1.98 16.18
CA LEU A 163 2.53 -3.14 16.64
C LEU A 163 1.89 -3.91 17.80
N PRO A 164 1.38 -3.27 18.88
CA PRO A 164 0.68 -3.95 19.95
C PRO A 164 -0.57 -4.72 19.48
N LEU A 165 -1.31 -4.17 18.51
CA LEU A 165 -2.51 -4.82 17.94
C LEU A 165 -2.13 -6.10 17.21
N LEU A 166 -1.11 -6.05 16.36
CA LEU A 166 -0.55 -7.21 15.66
C LEU A 166 -0.04 -8.24 16.66
N SER A 167 0.80 -7.84 17.63
CA SER A 167 1.41 -8.75 18.60
C SER A 167 0.35 -9.47 19.46
N LYS A 168 -0.70 -8.77 19.88
CA LYS A 168 -1.84 -9.34 20.60
C LYS A 168 -2.54 -10.42 19.78
N SER A 169 -2.80 -10.15 18.51
CA SER A 169 -3.47 -11.12 17.63
C SER A 169 -2.57 -12.29 17.27
N LEU A 170 -1.27 -12.08 17.06
CA LEU A 170 -0.29 -13.14 16.83
C LEU A 170 -0.15 -14.09 18.03
N SER A 171 -0.36 -13.62 19.26
CA SER A 171 -0.31 -14.47 20.46
C SER A 171 -1.48 -15.45 20.59
N GLN A 172 -2.55 -15.23 19.83
CA GLN A 172 -3.69 -16.15 19.78
C GLN A 172 -3.38 -17.32 18.85
N LYS A 173 -3.67 -18.54 19.30
CA LYS A 173 -3.52 -19.74 18.46
C LYS A 173 -4.62 -19.76 17.40
N SER A 174 -4.26 -20.06 16.17
CA SER A 174 -5.19 -20.32 15.08
C SER A 174 -4.78 -21.57 14.31
N THR A 175 -5.75 -22.36 13.91
CA THR A 175 -5.55 -23.51 13.01
C THR A 175 -5.72 -23.12 11.55
N SER A 176 -6.34 -21.97 11.29
CA SER A 176 -6.49 -21.41 9.96
C SER A 176 -5.31 -20.51 9.60
N PRO A 177 -4.91 -20.44 8.34
CA PRO A 177 -3.96 -19.42 7.89
C PRO A 177 -4.55 -18.03 8.14
N ARG A 178 -3.69 -17.06 8.47
CA ARG A 178 -4.12 -15.70 8.85
C ARG A 178 -3.62 -14.66 7.86
N LEU A 179 -4.48 -13.70 7.55
CA LEU A 179 -4.13 -12.49 6.81
C LEU A 179 -4.26 -11.27 7.72
N PHE A 180 -3.15 -10.60 7.98
CA PHE A 180 -3.11 -9.31 8.67
C PHE A 180 -2.89 -8.20 7.65
N ILE A 181 -3.78 -7.21 7.62
CA ILE A 181 -3.63 -5.99 6.83
C ILE A 181 -3.31 -4.85 7.80
N ILE A 182 -2.15 -4.25 7.63
CA ILE A 182 -1.64 -3.12 8.42
C ILE A 182 -1.68 -1.88 7.53
N HIS A 183 -2.60 -0.96 7.80
CA HIS A 183 -2.81 0.24 7.01
C HIS A 183 -2.28 1.46 7.74
N THR A 184 -1.16 1.98 7.27
CA THR A 184 -0.40 3.04 7.93
C THR A 184 -0.89 4.44 7.56
N MET A 185 -0.49 5.43 8.33
CA MET A 185 -0.57 6.84 7.98
C MET A 185 0.70 7.30 7.25
N GLY A 186 1.79 6.58 7.42
CA GLY A 186 3.06 6.67 6.68
C GLY A 186 3.56 8.08 6.45
N SER A 187 3.83 8.38 5.18
CA SER A 187 4.35 9.67 4.73
C SER A 187 3.25 10.61 4.17
N HIS A 188 2.00 10.49 4.67
CA HIS A 188 0.93 11.41 4.29
C HIS A 188 1.32 12.88 4.55
N VAL A 189 0.90 13.79 3.68
CA VAL A 189 1.19 15.23 3.77
C VAL A 189 0.94 15.81 5.16
N ASN A 190 1.64 16.91 5.48
CA ASN A 190 1.96 17.40 6.80
C ASN A 190 2.93 16.46 7.52
N PHE A 191 4.06 16.21 6.87
CA PHE A 191 5.07 15.22 7.27
C PHE A 191 5.56 15.42 8.71
N GLU A 192 5.76 16.68 9.16
CA GLU A 192 6.18 16.98 10.53
C GLU A 192 5.20 16.45 11.58
N ALA A 193 3.91 16.46 11.26
CA ALA A 193 2.88 15.94 12.18
C ALA A 193 2.87 14.40 12.29
N ARG A 194 3.64 13.69 11.43
CA ARG A 194 3.79 12.23 11.46
C ARG A 194 4.98 11.78 12.30
N LEU A 195 5.87 12.70 12.67
CA LEU A 195 7.12 12.35 13.33
C LEU A 195 6.93 12.03 14.80
N GLU A 196 7.55 10.94 15.25
CA GLU A 196 7.63 10.56 16.67
C GLU A 196 8.73 11.34 17.42
N HIS A 197 9.73 11.82 16.68
CA HIS A 197 10.90 12.51 17.22
C HIS A 197 11.21 13.77 16.41
N SER A 198 12.08 14.62 16.96
CA SER A 198 12.59 15.80 16.27
C SER A 198 13.29 15.42 14.97
N ILE A 199 13.21 16.29 13.95
CA ILE A 199 13.88 16.10 12.67
C ILE A 199 15.39 16.08 12.87
N HIS A 200 16.06 15.03 12.37
CA HIS A 200 17.51 14.88 12.40
C HIS A 200 18.16 14.90 11.01
N TYR A 201 17.37 14.70 9.95
CA TYR A 201 17.86 14.89 8.59
C TYR A 201 18.03 16.38 8.27
N ASN A 202 19.03 16.70 7.48
CA ASN A 202 19.27 18.05 6.96
C ASN A 202 19.40 17.98 5.45
N TYR A 203 18.26 17.83 4.77
CA TYR A 203 18.21 17.62 3.34
C TYR A 203 17.27 18.63 2.70
N TYR A 204 17.71 19.33 1.67
CA TYR A 204 17.00 20.33 0.88
C TYR A 204 16.32 21.43 1.72
N ASN A 205 15.25 21.11 2.43
CA ASN A 205 14.57 21.98 3.39
C ASN A 205 13.91 21.15 4.52
N ARG A 206 13.31 21.84 5.49
CA ARG A 206 12.69 21.21 6.65
C ARG A 206 11.56 20.23 6.28
N LYS A 207 10.72 20.55 5.27
CA LYS A 207 9.62 19.69 4.85
C LYS A 207 10.12 18.40 4.21
N ILE A 208 11.13 18.49 3.35
CA ILE A 208 11.72 17.31 2.69
C ILE A 208 12.51 16.47 3.72
N SER A 209 13.23 17.11 4.65
CA SER A 209 13.88 16.41 5.76
C SER A 209 12.86 15.64 6.61
N ALA A 210 11.71 16.24 6.90
CA ALA A 210 10.62 15.55 7.60
C ALA A 210 10.07 14.37 6.80
N TYR A 211 9.88 14.53 5.48
CA TYR A 211 9.44 13.45 4.60
C TYR A 211 10.41 12.25 4.60
N ILE A 212 11.70 12.52 4.47
CA ILE A 212 12.76 11.49 4.54
C ILE A 212 12.67 10.73 5.88
N GLN A 213 12.42 11.45 6.98
CA GLN A 213 12.32 10.84 8.32
C GLN A 213 11.03 10.02 8.49
N THR A 214 9.92 10.37 7.83
CA THR A 214 8.72 9.50 7.84
C THR A 214 8.97 8.17 7.17
N ILE A 215 9.82 8.12 6.14
CA ILE A 215 10.25 6.87 5.49
C ILE A 215 11.09 6.01 6.45
N GLU A 216 12.01 6.62 7.20
CA GLU A 216 12.79 5.92 8.23
C GLU A 216 11.89 5.34 9.34
N GLN A 217 10.86 6.08 9.75
CA GLN A 217 9.87 5.56 10.71
C GLN A 217 9.10 4.36 10.14
N THR A 218 8.77 4.40 8.86
CA THR A 218 8.14 3.26 8.17
C THR A 218 9.07 2.04 8.16
N ASP A 219 10.35 2.21 7.85
CA ASP A 219 11.36 1.14 7.92
C ASP A 219 11.46 0.54 9.33
N THR A 220 11.43 1.40 10.36
CA THR A 220 11.42 0.97 11.77
C THR A 220 10.16 0.17 12.12
N LEU A 221 9.00 0.60 11.64
CA LEU A 221 7.73 -0.15 11.80
C LEU A 221 7.82 -1.52 11.14
N LEU A 222 8.31 -1.59 9.89
CA LEU A 222 8.47 -2.85 9.15
C LEU A 222 9.39 -3.81 9.89
N LYS A 223 10.49 -3.29 10.46
CA LYS A 223 11.36 -4.08 11.35
C LYS A 223 10.60 -4.60 12.55
N GLY A 224 9.81 -3.76 13.21
CA GLY A 224 9.01 -4.16 14.38
C GLY A 224 8.00 -5.25 14.06
N ILE A 225 7.34 -5.18 12.91
CA ILE A 225 6.43 -6.22 12.41
C ILE A 225 7.18 -7.52 12.14
N TYR A 226 8.30 -7.44 11.42
CA TYR A 226 9.15 -8.60 11.10
C TYR A 226 9.64 -9.30 12.38
N ASP A 227 10.16 -8.53 13.34
CA ASP A 227 10.63 -9.05 14.63
C ASP A 227 9.48 -9.71 15.45
N ALA A 228 8.27 -9.17 15.38
CA ALA A 228 7.11 -9.76 16.05
C ALA A 228 6.72 -11.12 15.43
N LEU A 229 6.77 -11.22 14.12
CA LEU A 229 6.52 -12.47 13.38
C LEU A 229 7.60 -13.52 13.67
N GLN A 230 8.86 -13.11 13.68
CA GLN A 230 9.99 -14.00 14.04
C GLN A 230 9.85 -14.55 15.48
N ARG A 231 9.52 -13.68 16.43
CA ARG A 231 9.34 -14.10 17.84
C ARG A 231 8.16 -15.03 18.06
N GLN A 232 7.09 -14.87 17.25
CA GLN A 232 5.92 -15.74 17.34
C GLN A 232 6.22 -17.17 16.85
N GLY A 233 7.12 -17.34 15.88
CA GLY A 233 7.74 -18.62 15.50
C GLY A 233 6.99 -19.42 14.43
N ASP A 234 5.79 -19.04 14.02
CA ASP A 234 5.11 -19.64 12.86
C ASP A 234 5.72 -19.15 11.54
N SER A 235 5.56 -19.92 10.48
CA SER A 235 5.97 -19.48 9.14
C SER A 235 5.16 -18.27 8.69
N PHE A 236 5.84 -17.29 8.06
CA PHE A 236 5.20 -16.06 7.60
C PHE A 236 5.73 -15.54 6.27
N SER A 237 4.92 -14.72 5.63
CA SER A 237 5.33 -13.87 4.53
C SER A 237 4.74 -12.47 4.71
N MET A 238 5.59 -11.44 4.62
CA MET A 238 5.25 -10.04 4.78
C MET A 238 5.47 -9.30 3.46
N LEU A 239 4.43 -8.65 2.96
CA LEU A 239 4.46 -7.81 1.77
C LEU A 239 4.25 -6.35 2.18
N TYR A 240 5.15 -5.46 1.78
CA TYR A 240 5.03 -4.02 1.92
C TYR A 240 5.02 -3.34 0.56
N PHE A 241 4.09 -2.42 0.36
CA PHE A 241 4.08 -1.47 -0.76
C PHE A 241 3.47 -0.14 -0.32
N SER A 242 3.75 0.95 -1.04
CA SER A 242 3.01 2.19 -0.86
C SER A 242 1.87 2.28 -1.85
N ASP A 243 0.76 2.86 -1.42
CA ASP A 243 -0.46 3.03 -2.22
C ASP A 243 -0.27 3.97 -3.41
N HIS A 244 0.50 5.04 -3.25
CA HIS A 244 0.93 5.99 -4.28
C HIS A 244 2.18 6.75 -3.83
N GLY A 245 2.78 7.50 -4.75
CA GLY A 245 3.83 8.47 -4.46
C GLY A 245 3.29 9.90 -4.43
N LEU A 246 4.21 10.86 -4.46
CA LEU A 246 3.93 12.30 -4.44
C LEU A 246 4.69 13.00 -5.56
N MET A 247 4.19 14.13 -6.05
CA MET A 247 4.89 14.99 -6.99
C MET A 247 5.54 16.19 -6.29
N THR A 248 6.61 16.70 -6.87
CA THR A 248 7.28 17.90 -6.38
C THR A 248 6.45 19.14 -6.68
N GLN A 249 6.28 19.98 -5.68
CA GLN A 249 5.67 21.30 -5.77
C GLN A 249 6.71 22.39 -5.47
N ASP A 250 6.63 23.51 -6.18
CA ASP A 250 7.49 24.70 -5.98
C ASP A 250 9.00 24.40 -6.02
N ARG A 251 9.42 23.50 -6.93
CA ARG A 251 10.83 23.10 -7.13
C ARG A 251 11.73 24.33 -7.30
N GLY A 252 12.90 24.32 -6.64
CA GLY A 252 13.86 25.44 -6.65
C GLY A 252 13.52 26.56 -5.68
N SER A 253 12.43 26.46 -4.94
CA SER A 253 12.02 27.41 -3.91
C SER A 253 12.34 26.90 -2.51
N ILE A 254 12.53 27.80 -1.55
CA ILE A 254 12.59 27.46 -0.11
C ILE A 254 11.29 26.85 0.41
N PHE A 255 10.18 27.05 -0.32
CA PHE A 255 8.87 26.50 -0.01
C PHE A 255 8.60 25.16 -0.67
N ALA A 256 9.56 24.61 -1.43
CA ALA A 256 9.41 23.34 -2.11
C ALA A 256 8.92 22.23 -1.16
N SER A 257 8.01 21.42 -1.65
CA SER A 257 7.37 20.33 -0.91
C SER A 257 6.98 19.20 -1.86
N LEU A 258 6.41 18.15 -1.30
CA LEU A 258 5.76 17.08 -2.03
C LEU A 258 4.25 17.16 -1.80
N THR A 259 3.46 16.85 -2.82
CA THR A 259 2.00 16.92 -2.81
C THR A 259 1.38 15.80 -3.64
N HIS A 260 0.08 15.55 -3.46
CA HIS A 260 -0.68 14.63 -4.29
C HIS A 260 -0.76 15.11 -5.75
N GLY A 261 -0.85 14.17 -6.68
CA GLY A 261 -1.00 14.43 -8.10
C GLY A 261 -2.46 14.63 -8.53
N ASP A 262 -3.19 15.54 -7.87
CA ASP A 262 -4.64 15.66 -8.05
C ASP A 262 -5.08 16.20 -9.41
N THR A 263 -4.26 16.98 -10.09
CA THR A 263 -4.66 17.65 -11.34
C THR A 263 -3.79 17.31 -12.55
N ASN A 264 -2.55 16.98 -12.37
CA ASN A 264 -1.63 16.61 -13.44
C ASN A 264 -0.51 15.73 -12.90
N PRO A 265 -0.83 14.44 -12.56
CA PRO A 265 0.14 13.56 -11.95
C PRO A 265 1.29 13.24 -12.91
N ASN A 266 2.50 13.22 -12.38
CA ASN A 266 3.71 12.78 -13.06
C ASN A 266 4.14 11.37 -12.63
N LYS A 267 5.21 10.83 -13.19
CA LYS A 267 5.68 9.46 -12.91
C LYS A 267 5.96 9.20 -11.43
N ALA A 268 6.39 10.22 -10.68
CA ALA A 268 6.71 10.06 -9.25
C ALA A 268 5.49 9.75 -8.37
N CYS A 269 4.29 10.14 -8.82
CA CYS A 269 3.04 9.79 -8.13
C CYS A 269 2.75 8.28 -8.15
N TYR A 270 3.40 7.52 -9.02
CA TYR A 270 3.11 6.10 -9.24
C TYR A 270 4.30 5.17 -8.94
N ARG A 271 5.54 5.67 -8.95
CA ARG A 271 6.75 4.88 -8.63
C ARG A 271 6.86 4.67 -7.13
N VAL A 272 6.42 3.51 -6.66
CA VAL A 272 6.34 3.21 -5.23
C VAL A 272 7.19 1.99 -4.87
N PRO A 273 7.60 1.84 -3.60
CA PRO A 273 8.31 0.66 -3.14
C PRO A 273 7.40 -0.58 -3.15
N PHE A 274 8.03 -1.74 -3.35
CA PHE A 274 7.42 -3.04 -3.15
C PHE A 274 8.45 -4.03 -2.62
N VAL A 275 8.20 -4.60 -1.46
CA VAL A 275 9.09 -5.51 -0.76
C VAL A 275 8.34 -6.74 -0.27
N LEU A 276 8.89 -7.92 -0.50
CA LEU A 276 8.37 -9.19 -0.01
C LEU A 276 9.43 -9.89 0.83
N LEU A 277 9.14 -10.12 2.11
CA LEU A 277 10.02 -10.79 3.07
C LEU A 277 9.29 -12.01 3.64
N SER A 278 9.92 -13.18 3.62
CA SER A 278 9.35 -14.41 4.14
C SER A 278 10.28 -15.09 5.13
N SER A 279 9.72 -15.90 6.01
CA SER A 279 10.48 -16.58 7.09
C SER A 279 11.55 -17.55 6.59
N ASP A 280 11.48 -17.98 5.34
CA ASP A 280 12.42 -18.88 4.67
C ASP A 280 13.32 -18.18 3.64
N ASP A 281 13.27 -16.85 3.54
CA ASP A 281 14.20 -16.10 2.70
C ASP A 281 15.61 -16.12 3.28
N THR A 282 16.61 -16.41 2.43
CA THR A 282 18.02 -16.51 2.81
C THR A 282 18.92 -15.48 2.14
N GLU A 283 18.39 -14.73 1.18
CA GLU A 283 19.14 -13.76 0.38
C GLU A 283 18.38 -12.44 0.26
N HIS A 284 19.12 -11.34 0.13
CA HIS A 284 18.59 -10.05 -0.29
C HIS A 284 18.64 -9.97 -1.82
N LYS A 285 17.46 -9.92 -2.46
CA LYS A 285 17.33 -9.89 -3.93
C LYS A 285 16.68 -8.62 -4.41
N VAL A 286 17.23 -8.01 -5.44
CA VAL A 286 16.58 -6.92 -6.19
C VAL A 286 16.13 -7.47 -7.53
N LEU A 287 14.82 -7.47 -7.76
CA LEU A 287 14.20 -7.86 -9.01
C LEU A 287 13.86 -6.59 -9.81
N LYS A 288 14.57 -6.39 -10.91
CA LYS A 288 14.28 -5.31 -11.87
C LYS A 288 13.25 -5.81 -12.88
N ALA A 289 11.99 -5.56 -12.60
CA ALA A 289 10.88 -5.91 -13.47
C ALA A 289 9.74 -4.90 -13.29
N ASP A 290 9.17 -4.45 -14.38
CA ASP A 290 7.99 -3.60 -14.36
C ASP A 290 6.78 -4.39 -13.89
N LYS A 291 6.18 -3.96 -12.79
CA LYS A 291 4.99 -4.58 -12.20
C LYS A 291 3.89 -3.55 -12.00
N SER A 292 2.71 -3.88 -12.47
CA SER A 292 1.54 -3.00 -12.37
C SER A 292 0.64 -3.38 -11.20
N ALA A 293 0.29 -2.41 -10.37
CA ALA A 293 -0.69 -2.60 -9.31
C ALA A 293 -2.11 -2.93 -9.84
N PHE A 294 -2.40 -2.77 -11.14
CA PHE A 294 -3.61 -3.31 -11.76
C PHE A 294 -3.68 -4.84 -11.72
N HIS A 295 -2.53 -5.51 -11.56
CA HIS A 295 -2.42 -6.96 -11.37
C HIS A 295 -2.21 -7.36 -9.91
N PHE A 296 -2.46 -6.43 -8.97
CA PHE A 296 -2.26 -6.71 -7.54
C PHE A 296 -3.12 -7.89 -7.07
N LEU A 297 -4.38 -7.95 -7.50
CA LEU A 297 -5.29 -9.02 -7.10
C LEU A 297 -4.83 -10.39 -7.61
N ASP A 298 -4.31 -10.48 -8.84
CA ASP A 298 -3.70 -11.69 -9.40
C ASP A 298 -2.48 -12.13 -8.57
N GLY A 299 -1.55 -11.19 -8.34
CA GLY A 299 -0.33 -11.43 -7.57
C GLY A 299 -0.63 -11.75 -6.10
N PHE A 300 -1.65 -11.13 -5.51
CA PHE A 300 -2.12 -11.43 -4.16
C PHE A 300 -2.65 -12.87 -4.07
N ALA A 301 -3.46 -13.31 -5.02
CA ALA A 301 -3.95 -14.69 -5.07
C ALA A 301 -2.78 -15.69 -5.16
N HIS A 302 -1.83 -15.45 -6.07
CA HIS A 302 -0.64 -16.27 -6.23
C HIS A 302 0.22 -16.30 -4.95
N TRP A 303 0.48 -15.14 -4.34
CA TRP A 303 1.24 -15.01 -3.08
C TRP A 303 0.63 -15.84 -1.95
N ARG A 304 -0.71 -15.95 -1.92
CA ARG A 304 -1.48 -16.68 -0.90
C ARG A 304 -1.68 -18.16 -1.23
N GLY A 305 -1.26 -18.61 -2.41
CA GLY A 305 -1.53 -19.94 -2.91
C GLY A 305 -3.00 -20.17 -3.29
N ILE A 306 -3.75 -19.09 -3.58
CA ILE A 306 -5.16 -19.17 -3.97
C ILE A 306 -5.25 -19.30 -5.49
N GLN A 307 -5.88 -20.37 -5.97
CA GLN A 307 -6.25 -20.51 -7.38
C GLN A 307 -7.74 -20.22 -7.54
N GLU A 308 -8.05 -19.24 -8.38
CA GLU A 308 -9.40 -18.74 -8.62
C GLU A 308 -9.63 -18.60 -10.14
N ALA A 309 -10.83 -18.98 -10.60
CA ALA A 309 -11.10 -19.16 -12.02
C ALA A 309 -11.04 -17.88 -12.88
N SER A 310 -11.33 -16.70 -12.28
CA SER A 310 -11.35 -15.41 -12.99
C SER A 310 -10.03 -14.64 -12.90
N LEU A 311 -9.06 -15.13 -12.12
CA LEU A 311 -7.75 -14.51 -11.94
C LEU A 311 -6.68 -15.21 -12.79
N ARG A 312 -5.57 -14.52 -13.04
CA ARG A 312 -4.45 -15.04 -13.82
C ARG A 312 -3.63 -16.03 -12.94
N PRO A 313 -3.71 -17.34 -13.18
CA PRO A 313 -3.13 -18.35 -12.27
C PRO A 313 -1.61 -18.31 -12.22
N ASP A 314 -0.96 -17.88 -13.31
CA ASP A 314 0.50 -17.88 -13.45
C ASP A 314 1.12 -16.50 -13.16
N TYR A 315 0.32 -15.50 -12.78
CA TYR A 315 0.86 -14.20 -12.46
C TYR A 315 1.54 -14.19 -11.09
N SER A 316 2.79 -13.80 -11.05
CA SER A 316 3.57 -13.66 -9.82
C SER A 316 4.25 -12.30 -9.77
N PHE A 317 4.20 -11.64 -8.60
CA PHE A 317 5.04 -10.45 -8.37
C PHE A 317 6.54 -10.75 -8.58
N LEU A 318 6.97 -11.98 -8.32
CA LEU A 318 8.37 -12.41 -8.39
C LEU A 318 8.79 -12.91 -9.77
N SER A 319 7.90 -12.88 -10.76
CA SER A 319 8.26 -13.17 -12.16
C SER A 319 9.18 -12.08 -12.72
N PRO A 320 10.24 -12.42 -13.48
CA PRO A 320 11.07 -11.44 -14.16
C PRO A 320 10.39 -10.79 -15.38
N GLU A 321 9.20 -11.23 -15.75
CA GLU A 321 8.45 -10.69 -16.88
C GLU A 321 7.91 -9.29 -16.55
N ASN A 322 7.97 -8.39 -17.53
CA ASN A 322 7.44 -7.04 -17.39
C ASN A 322 5.95 -6.99 -17.73
N ASP A 323 5.21 -6.24 -16.93
CA ASP A 323 3.84 -5.83 -17.25
C ASP A 323 3.86 -4.65 -18.23
N THR A 324 2.79 -4.48 -19.00
CA THR A 324 2.52 -3.23 -19.70
C THR A 324 2.01 -2.21 -18.68
N LEU A 325 2.77 -1.13 -18.49
CA LEU A 325 2.44 -0.12 -17.50
C LEU A 325 1.42 0.90 -18.04
N LYS A 326 0.26 0.92 -17.45
CA LYS A 326 -0.73 1.99 -17.57
C LYS A 326 -1.11 2.47 -16.16
N VAL A 327 -1.59 3.69 -16.05
CA VAL A 327 -2.00 4.31 -14.80
C VAL A 327 -3.27 5.12 -14.99
N PHE A 328 -4.05 5.28 -13.94
CA PHE A 328 -5.22 6.15 -13.93
C PHE A 328 -4.80 7.56 -13.49
N ASN A 329 -5.02 8.54 -14.37
CA ASN A 329 -4.58 9.93 -14.16
C ASN A 329 -5.64 10.83 -13.51
N GLN A 330 -6.63 10.26 -12.83
CA GLN A 330 -7.86 10.86 -12.27
C GLN A 330 -9.04 10.96 -13.26
N PHE A 331 -8.82 10.77 -14.56
CA PHE A 331 -9.85 10.86 -15.60
C PHE A 331 -9.97 9.59 -16.42
N GLU A 332 -8.83 9.04 -16.82
CA GLU A 332 -8.73 7.88 -17.70
C GLU A 332 -7.42 7.11 -17.46
N ASN A 333 -7.36 5.89 -18.01
CA ASN A 333 -6.12 5.14 -18.03
C ASN A 333 -5.23 5.64 -19.19
N VAL A 334 -4.00 5.99 -18.85
CA VAL A 334 -2.98 6.46 -19.79
C VAL A 334 -1.72 5.58 -19.72
N PRO A 335 -0.93 5.48 -20.80
CA PRO A 335 0.38 4.84 -20.73
C PRO A 335 1.29 5.55 -19.74
N PHE A 336 1.90 4.82 -18.82
CA PHE A 336 2.81 5.36 -17.82
C PHE A 336 4.01 6.09 -18.43
N GLU A 337 4.56 5.55 -19.52
CA GLU A 337 5.71 6.15 -20.22
C GLU A 337 5.44 7.55 -20.80
N GLY A 338 4.19 7.86 -21.07
CA GLY A 338 3.78 9.19 -21.56
C GLY A 338 3.75 10.29 -20.51
N LEU A 339 3.92 9.96 -19.23
CA LEU A 339 3.93 10.94 -18.14
C LEU A 339 5.29 11.63 -18.02
N GLU A 340 5.27 12.87 -17.50
CA GLU A 340 6.48 13.63 -17.20
C GLU A 340 7.29 13.00 -16.06
N GLU A 341 8.62 13.16 -16.13
CA GLU A 341 9.52 12.79 -15.04
C GLU A 341 9.48 13.85 -13.92
N ASP A 342 9.70 13.40 -12.71
CA ASP A 342 9.89 14.26 -11.53
C ASP A 342 10.98 13.68 -10.66
N GLU A 343 12.19 14.16 -10.85
CA GLU A 343 13.36 13.69 -10.14
C GLU A 343 13.33 14.10 -8.66
N VAL A 344 14.13 13.39 -7.85
CA VAL A 344 14.38 13.75 -6.45
C VAL A 344 14.94 15.19 -6.38
N MET A 345 14.50 15.96 -5.40
CA MET A 345 15.14 17.24 -5.09
C MET A 345 16.51 16.98 -4.46
N THR A 346 17.54 17.61 -5.00
CA THR A 346 18.91 17.46 -4.51
C THR A 346 19.38 18.74 -3.81
N ASN A 347 20.21 18.60 -2.78
CA ASN A 347 20.95 19.71 -2.21
C ASN A 347 21.88 20.28 -3.30
N ASN A 348 21.81 21.58 -3.57
CA ASN A 348 22.73 22.28 -4.44
C ASN A 348 24.07 22.50 -3.75
#